data_24e56c0792c94f27dba07a407259761e
#
_entry.id   24e56c0792c94f27dba07a407259761e
#
_cell.length_a   1.000
_cell.length_b   1.000
_cell.length_c   1.000
_cell.angle_alpha   90.00
_cell.angle_beta   90.00
_cell.angle_gamma   90.00
#
_symmetry.space_group_name_H-M   'P 1'
#
loop_
_entity.id
_entity.type
_entity.pdbx_description
1 polymer ?
#
loop_
_entity_poly.entity_id
_entity_poly.type
_entity_poly.pdbx_seq_one_letter_code
_entity_poly.pdbx_strand_id
1 'polypeptide(L)'
;MSHTLPALHNAMWPGLVGKGDDPGQEPPISLERMLDLTAAAEVAGQKFEGIDYFLFLPHTNPEASDDELKAIADLIVSKGFTVGSLVAPVWPGTVGDSAMGDEAARKKFLDAVKMACRVAEVFNAHGARKYGVIRIDSAEFGVAK
;
A
#
# COMPACT_ATOMS: atom_id res chain seq x y z
N MET A 1 -7.94 11.22 -33.24
CA MET A 1 -8.32 10.99 -31.82
C MET A 1 -7.02 10.89 -31.03
N SER A 2 -6.77 11.83 -30.13
CA SER A 2 -5.61 11.75 -29.22
C SER A 2 -5.87 10.64 -28.23
N HIS A 3 -5.15 9.54 -28.31
CA HIS A 3 -5.18 8.51 -27.28
C HIS A 3 -4.34 9.03 -26.10
N THR A 4 -5.01 9.50 -25.08
CA THR A 4 -4.34 9.77 -23.80
C THR A 4 -3.88 8.42 -23.22
N LEU A 5 -2.58 8.27 -23.02
CA LEU A 5 -2.05 7.07 -22.34
C LEU A 5 -2.62 7.03 -20.91
N PRO A 6 -2.91 5.84 -20.38
CA PRO A 6 -3.31 5.71 -19.00
C PRO A 6 -2.18 6.17 -18.08
N ALA A 7 -2.53 6.74 -16.92
CA ALA A 7 -1.57 7.12 -15.89
C ALA A 7 -0.79 5.89 -15.42
N LEU A 8 0.53 6.03 -15.25
CA LEU A 8 1.37 4.98 -14.68
C LEU A 8 1.37 5.10 -13.15
N HIS A 9 1.06 4.00 -12.49
CA HIS A 9 1.22 3.85 -11.05
C HIS A 9 2.32 2.84 -10.73
N ASN A 10 3.17 3.16 -9.77
CA ASN A 10 4.13 2.21 -9.24
C ASN A 10 3.48 1.43 -8.09
N ALA A 11 3.44 0.12 -8.20
CA ALA A 11 3.10 -0.74 -7.07
C ALA A 11 4.21 -0.66 -6.03
N MET A 12 3.96 0.08 -4.95
CA MET A 12 4.91 0.36 -3.87
C MET A 12 5.13 -0.88 -2.99
N TRP A 13 5.36 -2.01 -3.65
CA TRP A 13 5.75 -3.24 -2.97
C TRP A 13 7.17 -3.03 -2.43
N PRO A 14 7.37 -3.00 -1.11
CA PRO A 14 8.69 -2.70 -0.56
C PRO A 14 9.75 -3.78 -0.83
N GLY A 15 9.43 -4.75 -1.66
CA GLY A 15 10.32 -5.86 -2.05
C GLY A 15 10.71 -6.79 -0.91
N LEU A 16 10.48 -6.34 0.30
CA LEU A 16 10.97 -6.89 1.55
C LEU A 16 9.86 -7.08 2.59
N VAL A 17 8.61 -6.71 2.26
CA VAL A 17 7.45 -7.00 3.12
C VAL A 17 7.34 -8.50 3.29
N GLY A 18 7.43 -8.96 4.52
CA GLY A 18 7.41 -10.37 4.85
C GLY A 18 8.73 -11.13 4.63
N LYS A 19 9.81 -10.46 4.23
CA LYS A 19 11.15 -11.01 4.34
C LYS A 19 11.61 -10.81 5.78
N GLY A 20 11.98 -11.89 6.44
CA GLY A 20 12.51 -11.84 7.80
C GLY A 20 13.91 -11.22 7.85
N ASP A 21 14.44 -11.11 9.06
CA ASP A 21 15.80 -10.61 9.33
C ASP A 21 16.88 -11.66 8.99
N ASP A 22 16.72 -12.38 7.89
CA ASP A 22 17.69 -13.39 7.48
C ASP A 22 19.03 -12.74 7.13
N PRO A 23 20.14 -13.30 7.57
CA PRO A 23 21.46 -12.81 7.21
C PRO A 23 21.64 -12.80 5.68
N GLY A 24 22.02 -11.65 5.12
CA GLY A 24 22.24 -11.46 3.68
C GLY A 24 21.03 -10.88 2.92
N GLN A 25 19.95 -10.54 3.60
CA GLN A 25 18.84 -9.78 3.00
C GLN A 25 19.18 -8.28 2.98
N GLU A 26 18.80 -7.61 1.90
CA GLU A 26 18.92 -6.16 1.83
C GLU A 26 17.98 -5.49 2.85
N PRO A 27 18.40 -4.40 3.49
CA PRO A 27 17.55 -3.67 4.43
C PRO A 27 16.31 -3.13 3.71
N PRO A 28 15.20 -2.94 4.44
CA PRO A 28 13.98 -2.34 3.88
C PRO A 28 14.27 -0.94 3.31
N ILE A 29 13.70 -0.65 2.15
CA ILE A 29 13.76 0.68 1.55
C ILE A 29 12.73 1.57 2.25
N SER A 30 13.15 2.75 2.73
CA SER A 30 12.21 3.71 3.32
C SER A 30 11.18 4.20 2.28
N LEU A 31 10.00 4.61 2.75
CA LEU A 31 8.97 5.19 1.89
C LEU A 31 9.51 6.37 1.07
N GLU A 32 10.20 7.30 1.72
CA GLU A 32 10.76 8.47 1.03
C GLU A 32 11.73 8.07 -0.09
N ARG A 33 12.65 7.14 0.18
CA ARG A 33 13.58 6.65 -0.83
C ARG A 33 12.86 5.97 -1.99
N MET A 34 11.82 5.21 -1.72
CA MET A 34 11.02 4.55 -2.76
C MET A 34 10.24 5.55 -3.62
N LEU A 35 9.70 6.61 -3.01
CA LEU A 35 9.08 7.72 -3.73
C LEU A 35 10.09 8.45 -4.63
N ASP A 36 11.31 8.72 -4.13
CA ASP A 36 12.37 9.34 -4.94
C ASP A 36 12.77 8.47 -6.14
N LEU A 37 12.90 7.16 -5.94
CA LEU A 37 13.20 6.22 -7.02
C LEU A 37 12.06 6.18 -8.04
N THR A 38 10.81 6.23 -7.59
CA THR A 38 9.63 6.27 -8.46
C THR A 38 9.59 7.56 -9.27
N ALA A 39 9.90 8.71 -8.65
CA ALA A 39 9.96 10.01 -9.33
C ALA A 39 11.06 10.07 -10.40
N ALA A 40 12.16 9.37 -10.18
CA ALA A 40 13.26 9.27 -11.13
C ALA A 40 13.02 8.26 -12.25
N ALA A 41 12.09 7.32 -12.06
CA ALA A 41 11.82 6.25 -13.01
C ALA A 41 10.97 6.72 -14.20
N GLU A 42 11.20 6.09 -15.34
CA GLU A 42 10.49 6.36 -16.59
C GLU A 42 10.29 5.06 -17.36
N VAL A 43 9.13 4.91 -17.96
CA VAL A 43 8.80 3.78 -18.84
C VAL A 43 8.36 4.30 -20.18
N ALA A 44 9.14 4.03 -21.22
CA ALA A 44 8.88 4.45 -22.60
C ALA A 44 8.60 5.97 -22.74
N GLY A 45 9.35 6.80 -22.01
CA GLY A 45 9.19 8.26 -22.03
C GLY A 45 8.07 8.79 -21.13
N GLN A 46 7.38 7.92 -20.39
CA GLN A 46 6.31 8.28 -19.47
C GLN A 46 6.75 8.12 -18.02
N LYS A 47 6.57 9.15 -17.21
CA LYS A 47 6.81 9.13 -15.78
C LYS A 47 5.61 8.57 -15.01
N PHE A 48 5.88 8.13 -13.81
CA PHE A 48 4.83 7.71 -12.88
C PHE A 48 4.08 8.94 -12.35
N GLU A 49 2.75 8.85 -12.32
CA GLU A 49 1.85 9.89 -11.81
C GLU A 49 1.25 9.52 -10.45
N GLY A 50 1.33 8.25 -10.09
CA GLY A 50 0.76 7.75 -8.85
C GLY A 50 1.44 6.49 -8.34
N ILE A 51 0.94 6.04 -7.21
CA ILE A 51 1.41 4.85 -6.52
C ILE A 51 0.24 3.97 -6.09
N ASP A 52 0.46 2.67 -6.05
CA ASP A 52 -0.37 1.70 -5.35
C ASP A 52 0.32 1.36 -4.04
N TYR A 53 -0.32 1.65 -2.93
CA TYR A 53 0.31 1.77 -1.62
C TYR A 53 -0.06 0.61 -0.70
N PHE A 54 0.95 -0.04 -0.15
CA PHE A 54 0.79 -1.17 0.76
C PHE A 54 0.77 -0.69 2.21
N LEU A 55 -0.31 -1.03 2.93
CA LEU A 55 -0.52 -0.66 4.33
C LEU A 55 0.20 -1.62 5.27
N PHE A 56 1.51 -1.66 5.17
CA PHE A 56 2.35 -2.55 5.95
C PHE A 56 3.73 -1.93 6.23
N LEU A 57 4.39 -2.41 7.28
CA LEU A 57 5.77 -2.01 7.57
C LEU A 57 6.72 -2.39 6.40
N PRO A 58 7.75 -1.59 6.13
CA PRO A 58 8.19 -0.43 6.91
C PRO A 58 7.50 0.89 6.53
N HIS A 59 6.61 0.91 5.54
CA HIS A 59 6.04 2.15 5.01
C HIS A 59 4.90 2.71 5.85
N THR A 60 4.06 1.84 6.40
CA THR A 60 2.94 2.24 7.26
C THR A 60 2.84 1.31 8.44
N ASN A 61 2.84 1.87 9.64
CA ASN A 61 2.42 1.13 10.81
C ASN A 61 0.90 0.97 10.77
N PRO A 62 0.34 -0.25 10.87
CA PRO A 62 -1.10 -0.47 10.94
C PRO A 62 -1.81 0.28 12.10
N GLU A 63 -1.07 0.57 13.17
CA GLU A 63 -1.54 1.29 14.35
C GLU A 63 -1.22 2.81 14.30
N ALA A 64 -0.75 3.33 13.15
CA ALA A 64 -0.40 4.73 12.99
C ALA A 64 -1.57 5.65 13.39
N SER A 65 -1.25 6.72 14.09
CA SER A 65 -2.18 7.81 14.41
C SER A 65 -2.59 8.58 13.14
N ASP A 66 -3.66 9.38 13.24
CA ASP A 66 -4.08 10.24 12.12
C ASP A 66 -3.00 11.27 11.76
N ASP A 67 -2.24 11.77 12.74
CA ASP A 67 -1.12 12.70 12.48
C ASP A 67 0.02 12.02 11.72
N GLU A 68 0.37 10.78 12.04
CA GLU A 68 1.35 10.00 11.29
C GLU A 68 0.86 9.70 9.87
N LEU A 69 -0.41 9.32 9.71
CA LEU A 69 -1.01 9.09 8.38
C LEU A 69 -1.07 10.38 7.56
N LYS A 70 -1.36 11.52 8.21
CA LYS A 70 -1.28 12.84 7.59
C LYS A 70 0.13 13.13 7.08
N ALA A 71 1.15 12.89 7.90
CA ALA A 71 2.54 13.12 7.50
C ALA A 71 2.93 12.26 6.28
N ILE A 72 2.46 11.01 6.21
CA ILE A 72 2.65 10.14 5.05
C ILE A 72 1.93 10.72 3.82
N ALA A 73 0.68 11.15 3.96
CA ALA A 73 -0.08 11.77 2.88
C ALA A 73 0.62 13.03 2.34
N ASP A 74 1.06 13.91 3.24
CA ASP A 74 1.79 15.14 2.89
C ASP A 74 3.11 14.81 2.17
N LEU A 75 3.84 13.79 2.60
CA LEU A 75 5.05 13.31 1.91
C LEU A 75 4.75 12.86 0.49
N ILE A 76 3.73 12.02 0.30
CA ILE A 76 3.34 11.50 -1.03
C ILE A 76 2.99 12.67 -1.96
N VAL A 77 2.17 13.62 -1.49
CA VAL A 77 1.77 14.81 -2.25
C VAL A 77 2.96 15.69 -2.58
N SER A 78 3.89 15.88 -1.63
CA SER A 78 5.09 16.70 -1.84
C SER A 78 6.02 16.16 -2.92
N LYS A 79 6.00 14.84 -3.16
CA LYS A 79 6.73 14.17 -4.24
C LYS A 79 5.95 14.17 -5.58
N GLY A 80 4.75 14.76 -5.62
CA GLY A 80 3.93 14.89 -6.82
C GLY A 80 3.08 13.66 -7.17
N PHE A 81 2.89 12.73 -6.24
CA PHE A 81 2.13 11.51 -6.48
C PHE A 81 0.71 11.56 -5.91
N THR A 82 -0.14 10.73 -6.49
CA THR A 82 -1.45 10.36 -5.95
C THR A 82 -1.50 8.87 -5.66
N VAL A 83 -2.31 8.48 -4.69
CA VAL A 83 -2.55 7.07 -4.36
C VAL A 83 -3.76 6.56 -5.13
N GLY A 84 -3.56 5.55 -5.95
CA GLY A 84 -4.62 4.85 -6.68
C GLY A 84 -5.25 3.76 -5.83
N SER A 85 -4.52 2.69 -5.57
CA SER A 85 -4.99 1.60 -4.75
C SER A 85 -4.28 1.58 -3.39
N LEU A 86 -5.06 1.30 -2.35
CA LEU A 86 -4.55 0.93 -1.03
C LEU A 86 -4.64 -0.58 -0.87
N VAL A 87 -3.54 -1.23 -0.60
CA VAL A 87 -3.51 -2.68 -0.39
C VAL A 87 -3.61 -2.98 1.09
N ALA A 88 -4.74 -3.55 1.50
CA ALA A 88 -4.96 -3.93 2.89
C ALA A 88 -4.09 -5.15 3.26
N PRO A 89 -3.49 -5.17 4.45
CA PRO A 89 -2.60 -6.25 4.89
C PRO A 89 -3.41 -7.46 5.39
N VAL A 90 -4.01 -8.21 4.48
CA VAL A 90 -4.97 -9.31 4.79
C VAL A 90 -4.44 -10.70 4.45
N TRP A 91 -3.14 -10.88 4.37
CA TRP A 91 -2.52 -12.19 4.11
C TRP A 91 -1.72 -12.70 5.32
N PRO A 92 -1.43 -14.01 5.38
CA PRO A 92 -0.66 -14.59 6.48
C PRO A 92 0.67 -13.87 6.73
N GLY A 93 1.00 -13.63 7.99
CA GLY A 93 2.20 -12.90 8.39
C GLY A 93 2.05 -11.39 8.47
N THR A 94 0.87 -10.85 8.14
CA THR A 94 0.51 -9.44 8.37
C THR A 94 -0.41 -9.30 9.59
N VAL A 95 -0.92 -8.08 9.83
CA VAL A 95 -1.88 -7.82 10.93
C VAL A 95 -3.26 -8.38 10.66
N GLY A 96 -3.60 -8.56 9.39
CA GLY A 96 -4.82 -9.21 8.95
C GLY A 96 -4.68 -10.73 8.87
N ASP A 97 -5.68 -11.35 8.29
CA ASP A 97 -5.73 -12.78 8.07
C ASP A 97 -6.70 -13.09 6.92
N SER A 98 -6.88 -14.36 6.58
CA SER A 98 -7.74 -14.79 5.48
C SER A 98 -9.24 -14.62 5.78
N ALA A 99 -9.99 -14.08 4.84
CA ALA A 99 -11.45 -14.08 4.88
C ALA A 99 -12.05 -15.50 4.83
N MET A 100 -11.29 -16.48 4.35
CA MET A 100 -11.69 -17.88 4.17
C MET A 100 -11.31 -18.74 5.37
N GLY A 101 -10.62 -18.19 6.37
CA GLY A 101 -10.22 -18.88 7.59
C GLY A 101 -11.37 -19.08 8.58
N ASP A 102 -11.00 -19.41 9.81
CA ASP A 102 -11.95 -19.52 10.93
C ASP A 102 -12.51 -18.14 11.34
N GLU A 103 -13.33 -18.12 12.40
CA GLU A 103 -13.96 -16.89 12.89
C GLU A 103 -12.92 -15.85 13.35
N ALA A 104 -11.83 -16.29 13.98
CA ALA A 104 -10.77 -15.38 14.42
C ALA A 104 -10.02 -14.77 13.24
N ALA A 105 -9.71 -15.56 12.21
CA ALA A 105 -9.10 -15.08 10.96
C ALA A 105 -10.01 -14.08 10.25
N ARG A 106 -11.30 -14.39 10.11
CA ARG A 106 -12.29 -13.47 9.51
C ARG A 106 -12.40 -12.16 10.27
N LYS A 107 -12.34 -12.21 11.61
CA LYS A 107 -12.34 -10.97 12.40
C LYS A 107 -11.13 -10.11 12.10
N LYS A 108 -9.93 -10.67 12.08
CA LYS A 108 -8.70 -9.95 11.72
C LYS A 108 -8.77 -9.38 10.30
N PHE A 109 -9.30 -10.13 9.34
CA PHE A 109 -9.55 -9.67 7.98
C PHE A 109 -10.42 -8.40 7.98
N LEU A 110 -11.56 -8.44 8.67
CA LEU A 110 -12.47 -7.30 8.74
C LEU A 110 -11.84 -6.08 9.40
N ASP A 111 -11.07 -6.29 10.47
CA ASP A 111 -10.40 -5.22 11.17
C ASP A 111 -9.30 -4.57 10.30
N ALA A 112 -8.56 -5.36 9.52
CA ALA A 112 -7.58 -4.84 8.54
C ALA A 112 -8.24 -4.06 7.40
N VAL A 113 -9.41 -4.50 6.91
CA VAL A 113 -10.16 -3.75 5.89
C VAL A 113 -10.70 -2.43 6.46
N LYS A 114 -11.22 -2.41 7.68
CA LYS A 114 -11.65 -1.17 8.36
C LYS A 114 -10.49 -0.19 8.54
N MET A 115 -9.32 -0.69 8.94
CA MET A 115 -8.10 0.11 9.04
C MET A 115 -7.75 0.73 7.68
N ALA A 116 -7.80 -0.05 6.61
CA ALA A 116 -7.54 0.47 5.26
C ALA A 116 -8.56 1.55 4.85
N CYS A 117 -9.83 1.42 5.23
CA CYS A 117 -10.84 2.47 5.02
C CYS A 117 -10.48 3.76 5.77
N ARG A 118 -10.08 3.66 7.05
CA ARG A 118 -9.63 4.81 7.84
C ARG A 118 -8.43 5.51 7.18
N VAL A 119 -7.43 4.77 6.74
CA VAL A 119 -6.28 5.35 6.01
C VAL A 119 -6.74 6.06 4.75
N ALA A 120 -7.67 5.45 3.99
CA ALA A 120 -8.24 6.07 2.79
C ALA A 120 -8.91 7.41 3.09
N GLU A 121 -9.66 7.51 4.19
CA GLU A 121 -10.32 8.75 4.62
C GLU A 121 -9.30 9.84 4.95
N VAL A 122 -8.25 9.51 5.71
CA VAL A 122 -7.18 10.46 6.03
C VAL A 122 -6.46 10.92 4.76
N PHE A 123 -6.09 10.00 3.88
CA PHE A 123 -5.42 10.33 2.62
C PHE A 123 -6.29 11.18 1.70
N ASN A 124 -7.60 10.95 1.65
CA ASN A 124 -8.54 11.79 0.92
C ASN A 124 -8.59 13.21 1.50
N ALA A 125 -8.68 13.33 2.83
CA ALA A 125 -8.73 14.61 3.52
C ALA A 125 -7.48 15.46 3.29
N HIS A 126 -6.33 14.82 3.09
CA HIS A 126 -5.03 15.49 2.87
C HIS A 126 -4.58 15.52 1.41
N GLY A 127 -5.49 15.23 0.47
CA GLY A 127 -5.23 15.41 -0.96
C GLY A 127 -4.33 14.35 -1.61
N ALA A 128 -3.85 13.35 -0.85
CA ALA A 128 -3.05 12.25 -1.39
C ALA A 128 -3.88 11.27 -2.22
N ARG A 129 -5.22 11.30 -2.08
CA ARG A 129 -6.14 10.42 -2.79
C ARG A 129 -7.46 11.13 -3.05
N LYS A 130 -7.99 11.01 -4.26
CA LYS A 130 -9.34 11.52 -4.59
C LYS A 130 -10.37 10.42 -4.73
N TYR A 131 -9.96 9.33 -5.33
CA TYR A 131 -10.75 8.11 -5.57
C TYR A 131 -9.76 6.96 -5.71
N GLY A 132 -10.27 5.77 -5.77
CA GLY A 132 -9.45 4.58 -5.93
C GLY A 132 -10.09 3.40 -5.23
N VAL A 133 -9.37 2.30 -5.19
CA VAL A 133 -9.84 1.06 -4.60
C VAL A 133 -9.06 0.69 -3.35
N ILE A 134 -9.68 -0.05 -2.46
CA ILE A 134 -8.99 -0.83 -1.45
C ILE A 134 -8.87 -2.23 -2.03
N ARG A 135 -7.65 -2.65 -2.28
CA ARG A 135 -7.34 -3.99 -2.73
C ARG A 135 -7.26 -4.93 -1.55
N ILE A 136 -7.94 -6.05 -1.66
CA ILE A 136 -7.89 -7.14 -0.71
C ILE A 136 -7.50 -8.43 -1.44
N ASP A 137 -6.53 -9.13 -0.87
CA ASP A 137 -6.06 -10.43 -1.37
C ASP A 137 -6.42 -11.46 -0.29
N SER A 138 -7.57 -12.11 -0.44
CA SER A 138 -8.13 -12.99 0.59
C SER A 138 -7.90 -14.48 0.34
N ALA A 139 -7.07 -14.82 -0.63
CA ALA A 139 -6.79 -16.22 -0.96
C ALA A 139 -5.85 -16.86 0.06
N GLU A 140 -6.25 -18.00 0.58
CA GLU A 140 -5.43 -18.85 1.42
C GLU A 140 -4.87 -20.01 0.59
N PHE A 141 -3.54 -20.20 0.66
CA PHE A 141 -2.91 -21.32 -0.04
C PHE A 141 -3.22 -22.64 0.67
N GLY A 142 -3.63 -23.64 -0.10
CA GLY A 142 -3.86 -24.99 0.41
C GLY A 142 -5.27 -25.27 0.93
N VAL A 143 -6.18 -24.32 0.87
CA VAL A 143 -7.59 -24.58 1.15
C VAL A 143 -8.23 -25.21 -0.08
N ALA A 144 -8.75 -26.43 0.05
CA ALA A 144 -9.52 -27.06 -1.00
C ALA A 144 -10.81 -26.24 -1.26
N LYS A 145 -11.02 -25.91 -2.52
CA LYS A 145 -12.24 -25.24 -2.96
C LYS A 145 -13.41 -26.20 -3.01
#